data_b712cd374b09ed8e871ace55322bf260
#
_entry.id   b712cd374b09ed8e871ace55322bf260
#
_cell.length_a   1.000
_cell.length_b   1.000
_cell.length_c   1.000
_cell.angle_alpha   90.00
_cell.angle_beta   90.00
_cell.angle_gamma   90.00
#
_symmetry.space_group_name_H-M   'P 1'
#
loop_
_entity.id
_entity.type
_entity.pdbx_description
1 polymer ?
#
loop_
_entity_poly.entity_id
_entity_poly.type
_entity_poly.pdbx_seq_one_letter_code
_entity_poly.pdbx_strand_id
1 'polypeptide(L)'
;MDSVPDAQAFERYLAAHPGAVQLWLGGHTHTNPDDTCGGKSHIEHKWGTYFLNVCALTRYHAPRTTLPMSRLLTFVDGSAEVRVQCYLHTSQHAPQGWYPKAERTLHLSRPFRW
;
A
#
# COMPACT_ATOMS: atom_id res chain seq x y z
N MET A 1 20.52 -11.00 8.45
CA MET A 1 20.90 -10.37 7.17
C MET A 1 20.89 -8.86 7.35
N ASP A 2 21.96 -8.24 7.00
CA ASP A 2 22.06 -6.79 7.06
C ASP A 2 21.69 -6.19 5.72
N SER A 3 20.51 -5.57 5.65
CA SER A 3 19.97 -4.92 4.45
C SER A 3 20.13 -3.40 4.46
N VAL A 4 20.73 -2.82 5.50
CA VAL A 4 20.82 -1.37 5.64
C VAL A 4 21.60 -0.72 4.49
N PRO A 5 22.78 -1.23 4.08
CA PRO A 5 23.49 -0.65 2.95
C PRO A 5 22.71 -0.73 1.64
N ASP A 6 22.00 -1.83 1.41
CA ASP A 6 21.19 -2.00 0.21
C ASP A 6 19.97 -1.06 0.21
N ALA A 7 19.31 -0.93 1.36
CA ALA A 7 18.20 0.00 1.51
C ALA A 7 18.66 1.45 1.26
N GLN A 8 19.81 1.83 1.80
CA GLN A 8 20.36 3.16 1.58
C GLN A 8 20.73 3.41 0.12
N ALA A 9 21.28 2.41 -0.56
CA ALA A 9 21.60 2.51 -1.98
C ALA A 9 20.33 2.68 -2.81
N PHE A 10 19.27 1.94 -2.48
CA PHE A 10 17.98 2.04 -3.14
C PHE A 10 17.35 3.42 -2.93
N GLU A 11 17.38 3.93 -1.71
CA GLU A 11 16.87 5.28 -1.41
C GLU A 11 17.61 6.35 -2.21
N ARG A 12 18.94 6.27 -2.28
CA ARG A 12 19.74 7.21 -3.07
C ARG A 12 19.38 7.15 -4.55
N TYR A 13 19.17 5.95 -5.06
CA TYR A 13 18.78 5.77 -6.46
C TYR A 13 17.42 6.43 -6.74
N LEU A 14 16.42 6.16 -5.90
CA LEU A 14 15.07 6.73 -6.08
C LEU A 14 15.09 8.25 -5.94
N ALA A 15 15.87 8.78 -5.00
CA ALA A 15 15.99 10.22 -4.81
C ALA A 15 16.65 10.90 -6.02
N ALA A 16 17.61 10.23 -6.65
CA ALA A 16 18.28 10.72 -7.85
C ALA A 16 17.46 10.55 -9.14
N HIS A 17 16.49 9.62 -9.12
CA HIS A 17 15.67 9.29 -10.29
C HIS A 17 14.18 9.29 -9.90
N PRO A 18 13.60 10.45 -9.53
CA PRO A 18 12.20 10.51 -9.12
C PRO A 18 11.26 9.96 -10.20
N GLY A 19 10.34 9.09 -9.82
CA GLY A 19 9.39 8.49 -10.76
C GLY A 19 9.93 7.31 -11.57
N ALA A 20 11.18 6.88 -11.36
CA ALA A 20 11.72 5.67 -11.99
C ALA A 20 10.88 4.44 -11.60
N VAL A 21 10.44 4.39 -10.36
CA VAL A 21 9.45 3.44 -9.86
C VAL A 21 8.25 4.23 -9.39
N GLN A 22 7.09 4.01 -9.96
CA GLN A 22 5.91 4.77 -9.59
C GLN A 22 5.10 4.11 -8.47
N LEU A 23 5.17 2.78 -8.37
CA LEU A 23 4.42 2.03 -7.38
C LEU A 23 5.26 0.89 -6.83
N TRP A 24 5.38 0.83 -5.52
CA TRP A 24 6.07 -0.23 -4.79
C TRP A 24 5.11 -0.88 -3.81
N LEU A 25 4.87 -2.17 -3.97
CA LEU A 25 3.96 -2.92 -3.11
C LEU A 25 4.76 -3.73 -2.11
N GLY A 26 4.41 -3.60 -0.85
CA GLY A 26 5.08 -4.32 0.23
C GLY A 26 4.09 -5.06 1.12
N GLY A 27 4.52 -6.17 1.67
CA GLY A 27 3.75 -6.96 2.64
C GLY A 27 4.51 -7.10 3.95
N HIS A 28 4.22 -8.16 4.67
CA HIS A 28 4.86 -8.56 5.93
C HIS A 28 4.43 -7.74 7.15
N THR A 29 4.49 -6.42 7.09
CA THR A 29 4.02 -5.57 8.18
C THR A 29 2.50 -5.49 8.13
N HIS A 30 1.84 -6.07 9.11
CA HIS A 30 0.38 -6.05 9.17
C HIS A 30 -0.13 -4.66 9.55
N THR A 31 -1.14 -4.19 8.85
CA THR A 31 -1.76 -2.90 9.11
C THR A 31 -3.25 -3.06 9.37
N ASN A 32 -3.85 -2.07 10.02
CA ASN A 32 -5.29 -2.02 10.13
C ASN A 32 -5.90 -1.20 8.99
N PRO A 33 -7.22 -1.30 8.77
CA PRO A 33 -7.86 -0.59 7.66
C PRO A 33 -7.91 0.93 7.87
N ASP A 34 -7.66 1.43 9.05
CA ASP A 34 -7.70 2.87 9.34
C ASP A 34 -6.41 3.58 8.95
N ASP A 35 -5.60 2.93 8.14
CA ASP A 35 -4.51 3.54 7.39
C ASP A 35 -3.26 3.86 8.21
N THR A 36 -3.09 3.23 9.35
CA THR A 36 -1.87 3.47 10.13
C THR A 36 -1.20 2.17 10.58
N CYS A 37 0.12 2.20 10.59
CA CYS A 37 0.94 1.16 11.18
C CYS A 37 2.02 1.86 12.00
N GLY A 38 1.96 1.73 13.33
CA GLY A 38 2.92 2.41 14.20
C GLY A 38 2.90 3.93 14.03
N GLY A 39 1.74 4.51 13.77
CA GLY A 39 1.57 5.94 13.57
C GLY A 39 1.90 6.46 12.17
N LYS A 40 2.20 5.56 11.23
CA LYS A 40 2.49 5.92 9.84
C LYS A 40 1.41 5.40 8.92
N SER A 41 1.10 6.17 7.89
CA SER A 41 0.22 5.70 6.82
C SER A 41 0.82 4.47 6.14
N HIS A 42 -0.04 3.56 5.72
CA HIS A 42 0.39 2.43 4.91
C HIS A 42 0.43 2.75 3.41
N ILE A 43 0.17 3.99 3.04
CA ILE A 43 0.41 4.54 1.70
C ILE A 43 1.25 5.79 1.87
N GLU A 44 2.48 5.76 1.41
CA GLU A 44 3.39 6.90 1.44
C GLU A 44 3.80 7.26 0.02
N HIS A 45 3.98 8.56 -0.23
CA HIS A 45 4.44 9.05 -1.52
C HIS A 45 5.75 9.80 -1.33
N LYS A 46 6.81 9.28 -1.91
CA LYS A 46 8.14 9.87 -1.81
C LYS A 46 8.97 9.53 -3.06
N TRP A 47 9.77 10.49 -3.52
CA TRP A 47 10.61 10.34 -4.71
C TRP A 47 9.83 9.97 -5.98
N GLY A 48 8.58 10.42 -6.10
CA GLY A 48 7.71 10.03 -7.21
C GLY A 48 7.21 8.59 -7.15
N THR A 49 7.39 7.91 -6.02
CA THR A 49 6.97 6.52 -5.80
C THR A 49 5.90 6.46 -4.73
N TYR A 50 4.80 5.77 -5.00
CA TYR A 50 3.84 5.37 -3.97
C TYR A 50 4.28 4.05 -3.36
N PHE A 51 4.50 4.04 -2.06
CA PHE A 51 4.78 2.84 -1.28
C PHE A 51 3.49 2.40 -0.61
N LEU A 52 2.98 1.24 -0.98
CA LEU A 52 1.69 0.73 -0.52
C LEU A 52 1.88 -0.59 0.22
N ASN A 53 1.42 -0.64 1.47
CA ASN A 53 1.28 -1.90 2.20
C ASN A 53 0.01 -2.61 1.73
N VAL A 54 0.14 -3.85 1.29
CA VAL A 54 -0.97 -4.62 0.73
C VAL A 54 -1.79 -5.36 1.79
N CYS A 55 -1.51 -5.12 3.06
CA CYS A 55 -2.22 -5.71 4.19
C CYS A 55 -1.94 -7.20 4.39
N ALA A 56 -2.75 -7.87 5.19
CA ALA A 56 -2.59 -9.29 5.50
C ALA A 56 -3.93 -9.99 5.53
N LEU A 57 -3.94 -11.24 5.09
CA LEU A 57 -5.14 -12.09 5.14
C LEU A 57 -5.34 -12.74 6.50
N THR A 58 -4.41 -12.57 7.42
CA THR A 58 -4.44 -13.20 8.73
C THR A 58 -4.33 -12.19 9.87
N ARG A 59 -4.88 -12.55 11.01
CA ARG A 59 -4.79 -11.77 12.25
C ARG A 59 -3.68 -12.26 13.19
N TYR A 60 -2.83 -13.11 12.69
CA TYR A 60 -1.90 -13.89 13.51
C TYR A 60 -1.05 -13.04 14.48
N HIS A 61 -0.51 -11.93 14.02
CA HIS A 61 0.44 -11.14 14.83
C HIS A 61 -0.18 -9.99 15.61
N ALA A 62 -1.36 -9.55 15.25
CA ALA A 62 -1.95 -8.37 15.89
C ALA A 62 -3.49 -8.44 15.84
N PRO A 63 -4.10 -9.37 16.58
CA PRO A 63 -5.54 -9.66 16.45
C PRO A 63 -6.44 -8.49 16.82
N ARG A 64 -5.95 -7.50 17.57
CA ARG A 64 -6.75 -6.32 17.95
C ARG A 64 -6.63 -5.16 16.97
N THR A 65 -5.55 -5.12 16.20
CA THR A 65 -5.23 -3.97 15.35
C THR A 65 -5.23 -4.30 13.87
N THR A 66 -5.19 -5.58 13.52
CA THR A 66 -5.22 -6.01 12.13
C THR A 66 -6.44 -6.85 11.85
N LEU A 67 -7.01 -6.64 10.70
CA LEU A 67 -8.14 -7.43 10.19
C LEU A 67 -7.69 -8.16 8.94
N PRO A 68 -8.17 -9.40 8.72
CA PRO A 68 -7.97 -10.07 7.44
C PRO A 68 -8.54 -9.22 6.31
N MET A 69 -7.67 -8.75 5.42
CA MET A 69 -8.09 -7.84 4.35
C MET A 69 -7.20 -7.96 3.13
N SER A 70 -7.72 -7.54 1.99
CA SER A 70 -7.01 -7.46 0.72
C SER A 70 -7.10 -6.06 0.15
N ARG A 71 -6.15 -5.74 -0.72
CA ARG A 71 -6.20 -4.53 -1.54
C ARG A 71 -6.55 -4.92 -2.97
N LEU A 72 -7.46 -4.16 -3.56
CA LEU A 72 -7.74 -4.22 -4.99
C LEU A 72 -7.22 -2.94 -5.62
N LEU A 73 -6.29 -3.09 -6.56
CA LEU A 73 -5.76 -1.97 -7.33
C LEU A 73 -6.37 -2.04 -8.73
N THR A 74 -6.99 -0.95 -9.15
CA THR A 74 -7.60 -0.85 -10.48
C THR A 74 -6.79 0.12 -11.32
N PHE A 75 -6.29 -0.38 -12.44
CA PHE A 75 -5.57 0.38 -13.46
C PHE A 75 -6.46 0.51 -14.67
N VAL A 76 -6.46 1.68 -15.29
CA VAL A 76 -7.19 1.93 -16.53
C VAL A 76 -6.20 2.37 -17.60
N ASP A 77 -6.23 1.70 -18.75
CA ASP A 77 -5.34 2.06 -19.85
C ASP A 77 -5.52 3.52 -20.25
N GLY A 78 -4.40 4.22 -20.34
CA GLY A 78 -4.39 5.64 -20.66
C GLY A 78 -4.63 6.58 -19.48
N SER A 79 -4.88 6.06 -18.27
CA SER A 79 -5.07 6.87 -17.06
C SER A 79 -3.84 6.83 -16.15
N ALA A 80 -3.52 7.96 -15.55
CA ALA A 80 -2.50 8.05 -14.51
C ALA A 80 -3.08 7.79 -13.10
N GLU A 81 -4.37 7.61 -12.98
CA GLU A 81 -5.00 7.31 -11.69
C GLU A 81 -5.04 5.82 -11.43
N VAL A 82 -4.70 5.43 -10.20
CA VAL A 82 -4.84 4.06 -9.71
C VAL A 82 -5.77 4.09 -8.51
N ARG A 83 -6.87 3.37 -8.60
CA ARG A 83 -7.81 3.23 -7.49
C ARG A 83 -7.37 2.10 -6.58
N VAL A 84 -7.28 2.37 -5.29
CA VAL A 84 -6.93 1.39 -4.27
C VAL A 84 -8.14 1.20 -3.36
N GLN A 85 -8.65 -0.02 -3.31
CA GLN A 85 -9.78 -0.37 -2.45
C GLN A 85 -9.34 -1.40 -1.42
N CYS A 86 -10.04 -1.45 -0.31
CA CYS A 86 -9.81 -2.42 0.76
C CYS A 86 -11.05 -3.28 0.97
N TYR A 87 -10.84 -4.60 1.03
CA TYR A 87 -11.90 -5.56 1.32
C TYR A 87 -11.61 -6.28 2.63
N LEU A 88 -12.55 -6.25 3.56
CA LEU A 88 -12.48 -6.96 4.83
C LEU A 88 -13.08 -8.36 4.68
N HIS A 89 -12.31 -9.38 5.05
CA HIS A 89 -12.69 -10.79 4.83
C HIS A 89 -13.37 -11.45 6.02
N THR A 90 -13.52 -10.75 7.14
CA THR A 90 -14.12 -11.34 8.32
C THR A 90 -15.29 -10.53 8.84
N SER A 91 -16.32 -11.23 9.31
CA SER A 91 -17.47 -10.62 9.97
C SER A 91 -17.27 -10.42 11.48
N GLN A 92 -16.18 -10.88 12.06
CA GLN A 92 -15.89 -10.66 13.49
C GLN A 92 -15.73 -9.18 13.83
N HIS A 93 -15.34 -8.41 12.88
CA HIS A 93 -15.17 -6.97 12.99
C HIS A 93 -15.95 -6.35 11.84
N ALA A 94 -17.22 -6.14 12.05
CA ALA A 94 -18.04 -5.45 11.07
C ALA A 94 -17.46 -4.06 10.76
N PRO A 95 -17.59 -3.59 9.53
CA PRO A 95 -18.27 -4.26 8.43
C PRO A 95 -17.36 -5.27 7.72
N GLN A 96 -17.95 -6.38 7.28
CA GLN A 96 -17.35 -7.25 6.30
C GLN A 96 -17.64 -6.69 4.92
N GLY A 97 -16.70 -6.82 3.99
CA GLY A 97 -16.85 -6.33 2.63
C GLY A 97 -15.98 -5.13 2.34
N TRP A 98 -16.40 -4.30 1.39
CA TRP A 98 -15.66 -3.11 1.02
C TRP A 98 -15.61 -2.12 2.19
N TYR A 99 -14.43 -1.52 2.38
CA TYR A 99 -14.18 -0.58 3.45
C TYR A 99 -13.82 0.79 2.86
N PRO A 100 -14.81 1.68 2.67
CA PRO A 100 -14.60 2.95 1.95
C PRO A 100 -13.61 3.90 2.63
N LYS A 101 -13.48 3.83 3.96
CA LYS A 101 -12.55 4.69 4.69
C LYS A 101 -11.08 4.49 4.30
N ALA A 102 -10.74 3.30 3.80
CA ALA A 102 -9.39 2.97 3.36
C ALA A 102 -9.22 3.06 1.84
N GLU A 103 -10.21 3.58 1.13
CA GLU A 103 -10.14 3.77 -0.31
C GLU A 103 -9.30 5.01 -0.63
N ARG A 104 -8.41 4.87 -1.61
CA ARG A 104 -7.54 5.96 -2.07
C ARG A 104 -7.43 5.94 -3.58
N THR A 105 -7.20 7.13 -4.15
CA THR A 105 -6.84 7.29 -5.55
C THR A 105 -5.40 7.79 -5.59
N LEU A 106 -4.53 7.02 -6.24
CA LEU A 106 -3.14 7.40 -6.45
C LEU A 106 -3.01 8.08 -7.81
N HIS A 107 -2.15 9.08 -7.91
CA HIS A 107 -1.90 9.82 -9.15
C HIS A 107 -0.46 9.56 -9.58
N LEU A 108 -0.29 8.68 -10.57
CA LEU A 108 1.02 8.37 -11.12
C LEU A 108 1.54 9.54 -11.94
N SER A 109 2.86 9.61 -12.12
CA SER A 109 3.48 10.65 -12.95
C SER A 109 3.29 10.40 -14.44
N ARG A 110 2.98 9.16 -14.83
CA ARG A 110 2.74 8.75 -16.22
C ARG A 110 1.49 7.90 -16.29
N PRO A 111 0.70 7.99 -17.38
CA PRO A 111 -0.43 7.11 -17.57
C PRO A 111 0.00 5.64 -17.63
N PHE A 112 -0.83 4.79 -17.06
CA PHE A 112 -0.71 3.34 -17.24
C PHE A 112 -0.98 3.01 -18.73
N ARG A 113 -0.18 2.13 -19.29
CA ARG A 113 -0.34 1.63 -20.65
C ARG A 113 -0.34 0.11 -20.62
N TRP A 114 -1.36 -0.44 -21.19
CA TRP A 114 -1.52 -1.88 -21.30
C TRP A 114 -0.74 -2.44 -22.50
#